data_dda66e091ccbaaf7ffbb2b05f8e314a0
#
_entry.id   dda66e091ccbaaf7ffbb2b05f8e314a0
#
_cell.length_a   1.000
_cell.length_b   1.000
_cell.length_c   1.000
_cell.angle_alpha   90.00
_cell.angle_beta   90.00
_cell.angle_gamma   90.00
#
_symmetry.space_group_name_H-M   'P 1'
#
loop_
_entity.id
_entity.type
_entity.pdbx_description
1 polymer ?
#
loop_
_entity_poly.entity_id
_entity_poly.type
_entity_poly.pdbx_seq_one_letter_code
_entity_poly.pdbx_strand_id
1 'polypeptide(L)'
;MSKERFLEQFGAEPAFCIEVPGRTELGGNHTDHQHGRVIASPVDLKMRAWIKRREDGIVRVWSEGYGAFTVFLSEQDPDPEAYGTPEAIVRGVCAAFAPHGLKGYDAAIESDVPAGSGLSSSAAFEILLGRICCRLCGVEKSGTELAQLGQRVENVYFGKPCGLMDQMACAADGILAIDFADPAHPKARELKFSFPEHGYHLCLVKCGAGHEDMTEDYAAITRELAAVCACFGKKVLREVPEEAFFRNIADVRQRCGDRAVLRAMHVYAENRRVTEMADALESGDMDRYLQLVKASGRSSRDLLQNIVPGNSSGRQDMAFALAMAEKALGGRGAVRVHGGGFAGTIQAYVPADLQESFRKEMERVLGEGCCIDLNI
;
A
#
# COMPACT_ATOMS: atom_id res chain seq x y z
N MET A 1 -14.12 11.21 -20.65
CA MET A 1 -12.75 11.69 -20.97
C MET A 1 -11.89 10.58 -21.58
N SER A 2 -11.89 9.43 -21.08
CA SER A 2 -10.89 8.39 -21.34
C SER A 2 -11.06 7.57 -22.61
N LYS A 3 -12.29 7.29 -23.04
CA LYS A 3 -12.52 6.68 -24.38
C LYS A 3 -12.11 7.65 -25.49
N GLU A 4 -12.40 8.93 -25.29
CA GLU A 4 -11.98 10.03 -26.17
C GLU A 4 -10.45 10.13 -26.21
N ARG A 5 -9.77 10.03 -25.05
CA ARG A 5 -8.31 10.03 -25.00
C ARG A 5 -7.70 8.82 -25.74
N PHE A 6 -8.29 7.64 -25.60
CA PHE A 6 -7.85 6.47 -26.36
C PHE A 6 -7.93 6.72 -27.88
N LEU A 7 -9.06 7.30 -28.34
CA LEU A 7 -9.25 7.63 -29.75
C LEU A 7 -8.22 8.66 -30.24
N GLU A 8 -7.97 9.70 -29.43
CA GLU A 8 -6.96 10.73 -29.73
C GLU A 8 -5.54 10.14 -29.86
N GLN A 9 -5.16 9.23 -28.96
CA GLN A 9 -3.81 8.69 -28.93
C GLN A 9 -3.58 7.61 -29.98
N PHE A 10 -4.57 6.78 -30.28
CA PHE A 10 -4.39 5.58 -31.11
C PHE A 10 -5.19 5.59 -32.41
N GLY A 11 -6.03 6.59 -32.64
CA GLY A 11 -6.82 6.73 -33.87
C GLY A 11 -7.87 5.62 -34.07
N ALA A 12 -8.29 4.96 -33.00
CA ALA A 12 -9.20 3.82 -33.04
C ALA A 12 -10.06 3.76 -31.80
N GLU A 13 -11.22 3.08 -31.88
CA GLU A 13 -12.06 2.80 -30.71
C GLU A 13 -11.45 1.69 -29.85
N PRO A 14 -11.49 1.80 -28.51
CA PRO A 14 -11.09 0.71 -27.62
C PRO A 14 -12.09 -0.45 -27.71
N ALA A 15 -11.61 -1.68 -27.49
CA ALA A 15 -12.44 -2.88 -27.50
C ALA A 15 -13.10 -3.14 -26.13
N PHE A 16 -12.44 -2.76 -25.04
CA PHE A 16 -12.94 -2.95 -23.68
C PHE A 16 -12.24 -2.02 -22.69
N CYS A 17 -12.81 -1.94 -21.48
CA CYS A 17 -12.24 -1.24 -20.33
C CYS A 17 -12.04 -2.22 -19.16
N ILE A 18 -10.99 -1.98 -18.36
CA ILE A 18 -10.72 -2.64 -17.08
C ILE A 18 -10.46 -1.59 -16.03
N GLU A 19 -10.97 -1.83 -14.82
CA GLU A 19 -10.77 -0.98 -13.66
C GLU A 19 -10.12 -1.79 -12.52
N VAL A 20 -9.25 -1.12 -11.74
CA VAL A 20 -8.62 -1.68 -10.53
C VAL A 20 -8.61 -0.60 -9.46
N PRO A 21 -9.01 -0.90 -8.22
CA PRO A 21 -8.95 0.05 -7.12
C PRO A 21 -7.52 0.28 -6.64
N GLY A 22 -7.26 1.45 -6.04
CA GLY A 22 -6.18 1.61 -5.08
C GLY A 22 -6.50 0.87 -3.78
N ARG A 23 -5.61 0.94 -2.80
CA ARG A 23 -5.78 0.27 -1.49
C ARG A 23 -5.45 1.18 -0.33
N THR A 24 -6.03 0.88 0.84
CA THR A 24 -5.63 1.44 2.13
C THR A 24 -5.26 0.35 3.12
N GLU A 25 -4.27 0.61 3.98
CA GLU A 25 -3.91 -0.25 5.11
C GLU A 25 -4.80 0.10 6.31
N LEU A 26 -5.52 -0.86 6.86
CA LEU A 26 -6.37 -0.71 8.05
C LEU A 26 -5.68 -1.17 9.33
N GLY A 27 -4.63 -1.98 9.25
CA GLY A 27 -3.82 -2.46 10.37
C GLY A 27 -2.60 -3.23 9.91
N GLY A 28 -1.56 -3.32 10.76
CA GLY A 28 -0.34 -4.07 10.46
C GLY A 28 0.81 -3.23 9.92
N ASN A 29 0.97 -2.02 10.45
CA ASN A 29 2.02 -1.11 10.00
C ASN A 29 3.40 -1.75 10.08
N HIS A 30 4.10 -1.88 8.93
CA HIS A 30 5.43 -2.50 8.80
C HIS A 30 5.55 -3.96 9.26
N THR A 31 4.48 -4.74 9.20
CA THR A 31 4.52 -6.16 9.57
C THR A 31 4.67 -7.10 8.38
N ASP A 32 4.23 -6.72 7.19
CA ASP A 32 4.21 -7.55 5.98
C ASP A 32 5.61 -8.03 5.56
N HIS A 33 6.61 -7.13 5.53
CA HIS A 33 8.01 -7.47 5.22
C HIS A 33 8.70 -8.30 6.34
N GLN A 34 8.02 -8.53 7.48
CA GLN A 34 8.44 -9.42 8.57
C GLN A 34 7.59 -10.72 8.60
N HIS A 35 6.92 -11.05 7.51
CA HIS A 35 5.98 -12.16 7.38
C HIS A 35 4.85 -12.10 8.43
N GLY A 36 4.43 -10.88 8.77
CA GLY A 36 3.41 -10.61 9.77
C GLY A 36 1.99 -10.65 9.22
N ARG A 37 1.11 -10.01 9.97
CA ARG A 37 -0.32 -9.89 9.66
C ARG A 37 -0.68 -8.46 9.32
N VAL A 38 -1.62 -8.30 8.39
CA VAL A 38 -2.15 -7.00 7.99
C VAL A 38 -3.67 -7.06 7.80
N ILE A 39 -4.32 -5.90 7.89
CA ILE A 39 -5.66 -5.70 7.36
C ILE A 39 -5.56 -4.60 6.32
N ALA A 40 -6.05 -4.87 5.12
CA ALA A 40 -6.05 -3.92 4.03
C ALA A 40 -7.36 -4.01 3.23
N SER A 41 -7.73 -2.94 2.57
CA SER A 41 -8.96 -2.83 1.80
C SER A 41 -8.71 -2.17 0.46
N PRO A 42 -9.35 -2.61 -0.62
CA PRO A 42 -9.52 -1.78 -1.79
C PRO A 42 -10.28 -0.50 -1.42
N VAL A 43 -10.09 0.56 -2.19
CA VAL A 43 -10.81 1.83 -2.02
C VAL A 43 -11.65 2.14 -3.26
N ASP A 44 -12.56 3.11 -3.15
CA ASP A 44 -13.42 3.53 -4.26
C ASP A 44 -12.71 4.35 -5.35
N LEU A 45 -11.47 4.81 -5.08
CA LEU A 45 -10.61 5.46 -6.08
C LEU A 45 -9.98 4.40 -6.98
N LYS A 46 -10.12 4.57 -8.30
CA LYS A 46 -9.74 3.54 -9.28
C LYS A 46 -8.77 4.05 -10.33
N MET A 47 -7.98 3.12 -10.83
CA MET A 47 -7.25 3.24 -12.08
C MET A 47 -8.01 2.52 -13.18
N ARG A 48 -8.14 3.12 -14.36
CA ARG A 48 -8.92 2.61 -15.49
C ARG A 48 -8.06 2.56 -16.74
N ALA A 49 -8.23 1.50 -17.51
CA ALA A 49 -7.59 1.37 -18.80
C ALA A 49 -8.62 1.06 -19.88
N TRP A 50 -8.48 1.69 -21.04
CA TRP A 50 -9.18 1.37 -22.28
C TRP A 50 -8.21 0.68 -23.21
N ILE A 51 -8.59 -0.47 -23.75
CA ILE A 51 -7.67 -1.40 -24.36
C ILE A 51 -8.16 -1.80 -25.76
N LYS A 52 -7.20 -1.98 -26.69
CA LYS A 52 -7.38 -2.64 -27.98
C LYS A 52 -6.23 -3.58 -28.25
N ARG A 53 -6.55 -4.83 -28.64
CA ARG A 53 -5.55 -5.84 -29.01
C ARG A 53 -4.76 -5.42 -30.25
N ARG A 54 -3.49 -5.81 -30.29
CA ARG A 54 -2.57 -5.76 -31.42
C ARG A 54 -2.04 -7.17 -31.72
N GLU A 55 -1.49 -7.37 -32.94
CA GLU A 55 -0.97 -8.67 -33.39
C GLU A 55 0.52 -8.58 -33.81
N ASP A 56 1.18 -7.44 -33.56
CA ASP A 56 2.52 -7.10 -34.08
C ASP A 56 3.64 -7.15 -33.06
N GLY A 57 3.38 -7.66 -31.86
CA GLY A 57 4.38 -7.76 -30.79
C GLY A 57 4.70 -6.43 -30.08
N ILE A 58 3.83 -5.43 -30.23
CA ILE A 58 4.04 -4.08 -29.67
C ILE A 58 2.98 -3.77 -28.63
N VAL A 59 3.41 -3.22 -27.49
CA VAL A 59 2.55 -2.64 -26.47
C VAL A 59 2.76 -1.14 -26.45
N ARG A 60 1.71 -0.36 -26.77
CA ARG A 60 1.74 1.10 -26.66
C ARG A 60 0.83 1.52 -25.50
N VAL A 61 1.38 2.30 -24.62
CA VAL A 61 0.65 2.82 -23.45
C VAL A 61 0.71 4.34 -23.49
N TRP A 62 -0.44 4.96 -23.29
CA TRP A 62 -0.52 6.32 -22.81
C TRP A 62 -1.03 6.29 -21.38
N SER A 63 -0.32 6.94 -20.46
CA SER A 63 -0.69 7.01 -19.05
C SER A 63 -0.73 8.47 -18.60
N GLU A 64 -1.81 8.84 -17.92
CA GLU A 64 -1.98 10.19 -17.38
C GLU A 64 -0.82 10.53 -16.44
N GLY A 65 -0.23 11.72 -16.63
CA GLY A 65 0.94 12.18 -15.86
C GLY A 65 2.30 11.64 -16.33
N TYR A 66 2.33 10.57 -17.14
CA TYR A 66 3.57 9.95 -17.64
C TYR A 66 3.73 10.04 -19.16
N GLY A 67 2.64 10.34 -19.90
CA GLY A 67 2.67 10.44 -21.35
C GLY A 67 2.60 9.08 -22.07
N ALA A 68 3.06 9.07 -23.34
CA ALA A 68 3.05 7.90 -24.20
C ALA A 68 4.41 7.21 -24.23
N PHE A 69 4.42 5.88 -24.15
CA PHE A 69 5.62 5.05 -24.31
C PHE A 69 5.29 3.70 -24.98
N THR A 70 6.32 3.00 -25.40
CA THR A 70 6.20 1.74 -26.16
C THR A 70 7.11 0.68 -25.58
N VAL A 71 6.60 -0.55 -25.45
CA VAL A 71 7.36 -1.75 -25.05
C VAL A 71 7.24 -2.78 -26.17
N PHE A 72 8.38 -3.37 -26.53
CA PHE A 72 8.44 -4.46 -27.50
C PHE A 72 8.43 -5.81 -26.78
N LEU A 73 7.55 -6.72 -27.16
CA LEU A 73 7.45 -8.05 -26.54
C LEU A 73 8.67 -8.94 -26.76
N SER A 74 9.58 -8.55 -27.65
CA SER A 74 10.91 -9.17 -27.83
C SER A 74 11.89 -8.82 -26.70
N GLU A 75 11.63 -7.74 -25.94
CA GLU A 75 12.48 -7.22 -24.86
C GLU A 75 11.91 -7.64 -23.51
N GLN A 76 12.27 -8.84 -23.03
CA GLN A 76 11.67 -9.44 -21.85
C GLN A 76 12.53 -9.31 -20.58
N ASP A 77 13.82 -8.98 -20.74
CA ASP A 77 14.73 -8.89 -19.60
C ASP A 77 14.57 -7.57 -18.83
N PRO A 78 14.81 -7.58 -17.52
CA PRO A 78 14.88 -6.35 -16.73
C PRO A 78 15.95 -5.40 -17.27
N ASP A 79 15.60 -4.12 -17.32
CA ASP A 79 16.51 -3.05 -17.75
C ASP A 79 16.78 -2.11 -16.58
N PRO A 80 17.98 -2.12 -16.01
CA PRO A 80 18.33 -1.24 -14.89
C PRO A 80 18.22 0.25 -15.22
N GLU A 81 18.35 0.65 -16.49
CA GLU A 81 18.21 2.05 -16.90
C GLU A 81 16.74 2.51 -16.88
N ALA A 82 15.80 1.56 -16.98
CA ALA A 82 14.36 1.82 -16.88
C ALA A 82 13.80 1.72 -15.45
N TYR A 83 14.61 1.43 -14.44
CA TYR A 83 14.13 1.33 -13.05
C TYR A 83 13.39 2.60 -12.61
N GLY A 84 12.30 2.42 -11.88
CA GLY A 84 11.45 3.51 -11.41
C GLY A 84 10.47 4.05 -12.45
N THR A 85 10.40 3.49 -13.66
CA THR A 85 9.50 3.94 -14.72
C THR A 85 8.27 3.03 -14.91
N PRO A 86 7.11 3.58 -15.34
CA PRO A 86 5.96 2.76 -15.72
C PRO A 86 6.26 1.75 -16.83
N GLU A 87 7.19 2.09 -17.73
CA GLU A 87 7.62 1.22 -18.82
C GLU A 87 8.22 -0.09 -18.28
N ALA A 88 9.05 -0.02 -17.24
CA ALA A 88 9.63 -1.20 -16.59
C ALA A 88 8.56 -2.14 -16.03
N ILE A 89 7.49 -1.59 -15.44
CA ILE A 89 6.36 -2.38 -14.94
C ILE A 89 5.63 -3.07 -16.11
N VAL A 90 5.34 -2.33 -17.19
CA VAL A 90 4.68 -2.91 -18.38
C VAL A 90 5.54 -4.04 -18.97
N ARG A 91 6.86 -3.82 -19.12
CA ARG A 91 7.81 -4.84 -19.60
C ARG A 91 7.76 -6.11 -18.74
N GLY A 92 7.82 -5.98 -17.42
CA GLY A 92 7.79 -7.11 -16.48
C GLY A 92 6.48 -7.90 -16.53
N VAL A 93 5.34 -7.22 -16.57
CA VAL A 93 4.04 -7.90 -16.72
C VAL A 93 3.94 -8.60 -18.08
N CYS A 94 4.33 -7.94 -19.19
CA CYS A 94 4.32 -8.53 -20.51
C CYS A 94 5.22 -9.77 -20.59
N ALA A 95 6.42 -9.73 -20.02
CA ALA A 95 7.33 -10.88 -19.94
C ALA A 95 6.70 -12.08 -19.22
N ALA A 96 5.95 -11.85 -18.13
CA ALA A 96 5.24 -12.91 -17.42
C ALA A 96 4.11 -13.55 -18.25
N PHE A 97 3.53 -12.83 -19.23
CA PHE A 97 2.47 -13.34 -20.10
C PHE A 97 2.96 -13.78 -21.51
N ALA A 98 4.25 -13.62 -21.82
CA ALA A 98 4.82 -14.10 -23.06
C ALA A 98 4.59 -15.62 -23.31
N PRO A 99 4.74 -16.51 -22.29
CA PRO A 99 4.44 -17.94 -22.46
C PRO A 99 2.96 -18.23 -22.76
N HIS A 100 2.06 -17.28 -22.48
CA HIS A 100 0.62 -17.39 -22.74
C HIS A 100 0.21 -16.81 -24.10
N GLY A 101 1.18 -16.43 -24.95
CA GLY A 101 0.93 -15.97 -26.31
C GLY A 101 0.41 -14.53 -26.39
N LEU A 102 0.80 -13.65 -25.49
CA LEU A 102 0.52 -12.22 -25.58
C LEU A 102 1.12 -11.67 -26.90
N LYS A 103 0.30 -10.96 -27.70
CA LYS A 103 0.71 -10.44 -29.02
C LYS A 103 0.82 -8.91 -29.07
N GLY A 104 0.43 -8.22 -28.03
CA GLY A 104 0.48 -6.78 -27.92
C GLY A 104 -0.88 -6.14 -27.72
N TYR A 105 -0.86 -4.85 -27.34
CA TYR A 105 -2.07 -4.05 -27.16
C TYR A 105 -1.76 -2.56 -27.14
N ASP A 106 -2.80 -1.74 -27.39
CA ASP A 106 -2.82 -0.32 -27.10
C ASP A 106 -3.62 -0.11 -25.81
N ALA A 107 -3.15 0.72 -24.90
CA ALA A 107 -3.84 1.08 -23.65
C ALA A 107 -3.75 2.57 -23.36
N ALA A 108 -4.90 3.21 -23.08
CA ALA A 108 -4.96 4.53 -22.48
C ALA A 108 -5.38 4.38 -21.01
N ILE A 109 -4.58 4.91 -20.07
CA ILE A 109 -4.72 4.70 -18.63
C ILE A 109 -4.90 6.03 -17.92
N GLU A 110 -5.95 6.12 -17.12
CA GLU A 110 -6.28 7.24 -16.24
C GLU A 110 -6.41 6.75 -14.80
N SER A 111 -6.15 7.64 -13.84
CA SER A 111 -6.13 7.26 -12.42
C SER A 111 -6.78 8.30 -11.53
N ASP A 112 -7.81 7.88 -10.76
CA ASP A 112 -8.31 8.64 -9.62
C ASP A 112 -7.45 8.40 -8.36
N VAL A 113 -6.52 7.40 -8.39
CA VAL A 113 -5.61 7.08 -7.29
C VAL A 113 -4.44 8.07 -7.32
N PRO A 114 -4.36 9.04 -6.38
CA PRO A 114 -3.32 10.06 -6.44
C PRO A 114 -1.94 9.45 -6.18
N ALA A 115 -0.95 9.80 -7.01
CA ALA A 115 0.44 9.40 -6.78
C ALA A 115 0.95 9.96 -5.44
N GLY A 116 1.74 9.19 -4.69
CA GLY A 116 2.32 9.61 -3.42
C GLY A 116 1.32 9.76 -2.25
N SER A 117 0.06 9.39 -2.43
CA SER A 117 -0.98 9.46 -1.38
C SER A 117 -0.98 8.30 -0.40
N GLY A 118 -0.09 7.32 -0.57
CA GLY A 118 -0.13 6.07 0.20
C GLY A 118 -1.21 5.09 -0.23
N LEU A 119 -1.95 5.33 -1.33
CA LEU A 119 -3.01 4.46 -1.86
C LEU A 119 -2.50 3.43 -2.88
N SER A 120 -1.18 3.29 -3.03
CA SER A 120 -0.49 2.30 -3.89
C SER A 120 -0.88 2.33 -5.37
N SER A 121 -0.68 3.48 -6.03
CA SER A 121 -0.88 3.59 -7.47
C SER A 121 -0.02 2.60 -8.28
N SER A 122 1.21 2.25 -7.84
CA SER A 122 2.04 1.24 -8.51
C SER A 122 1.40 -0.15 -8.48
N ALA A 123 0.96 -0.60 -7.31
CA ALA A 123 0.30 -1.91 -7.18
C ALA A 123 -1.02 -1.97 -7.96
N ALA A 124 -1.82 -0.90 -7.95
CA ALA A 124 -3.02 -0.80 -8.77
C ALA A 124 -2.68 -0.91 -10.27
N PHE A 125 -1.59 -0.27 -10.72
CA PHE A 125 -1.12 -0.35 -12.10
C PHE A 125 -0.67 -1.77 -12.48
N GLU A 126 0.08 -2.45 -11.61
CA GLU A 126 0.52 -3.84 -11.80
C GLU A 126 -0.66 -4.80 -11.94
N ILE A 127 -1.65 -4.69 -11.04
CA ILE A 127 -2.85 -5.53 -11.07
C ILE A 127 -3.70 -5.21 -12.31
N LEU A 128 -3.82 -3.94 -12.70
CA LEU A 128 -4.52 -3.52 -13.91
C LEU A 128 -3.91 -4.17 -15.16
N LEU A 129 -2.59 -4.08 -15.32
CA LEU A 129 -1.86 -4.69 -16.43
C LEU A 129 -2.00 -6.22 -16.41
N GLY A 130 -1.90 -6.85 -15.24
CA GLY A 130 -2.11 -8.28 -15.07
C GLY A 130 -3.50 -8.73 -15.54
N ARG A 131 -4.55 -8.00 -15.14
CA ARG A 131 -5.94 -8.25 -15.59
C ARG A 131 -6.12 -8.03 -17.10
N ILE A 132 -5.47 -7.01 -17.67
CA ILE A 132 -5.45 -6.78 -19.13
C ILE A 132 -4.86 -7.99 -19.85
N CYS A 133 -3.67 -8.43 -19.43
CA CYS A 133 -2.99 -9.56 -20.05
C CYS A 133 -3.76 -10.88 -19.89
N CYS A 134 -4.36 -11.12 -18.72
CA CYS A 134 -5.26 -12.27 -18.52
C CYS A 134 -6.37 -12.30 -19.56
N ARG A 135 -7.07 -11.17 -19.75
CA ARG A 135 -8.18 -11.06 -20.73
C ARG A 135 -7.70 -11.22 -22.16
N LEU A 136 -6.54 -10.64 -22.51
CA LEU A 136 -5.99 -10.73 -23.87
C LEU A 136 -5.51 -12.14 -24.22
N CYS A 137 -4.93 -12.86 -23.25
CA CYS A 137 -4.43 -14.22 -23.45
C CYS A 137 -5.50 -15.31 -23.22
N GLY A 138 -6.67 -14.95 -22.65
CA GLY A 138 -7.70 -15.94 -22.31
C GLY A 138 -7.29 -16.86 -21.16
N VAL A 139 -6.47 -16.36 -20.21
CA VAL A 139 -6.04 -17.10 -19.01
C VAL A 139 -6.68 -16.52 -17.77
N GLU A 140 -6.96 -17.37 -16.80
CA GLU A 140 -7.46 -16.95 -15.48
C GLU A 140 -6.32 -17.02 -14.45
N LYS A 141 -6.23 -15.99 -13.63
CA LYS A 141 -5.35 -15.95 -12.46
C LYS A 141 -6.14 -15.43 -11.27
N SER A 142 -5.95 -16.05 -10.12
CA SER A 142 -6.49 -15.58 -8.85
C SER A 142 -5.90 -14.22 -8.46
N GLY A 143 -6.57 -13.49 -7.56
CA GLY A 143 -6.05 -12.24 -7.02
C GLY A 143 -4.67 -12.41 -6.37
N THR A 144 -4.43 -13.53 -5.68
CA THR A 144 -3.13 -13.86 -5.09
C THR A 144 -2.04 -14.06 -6.15
N GLU A 145 -2.33 -14.79 -7.23
CA GLU A 145 -1.37 -14.99 -8.33
C GLU A 145 -1.02 -13.68 -9.04
N LEU A 146 -2.01 -12.80 -9.25
CA LEU A 146 -1.78 -11.47 -9.81
C LEU A 146 -0.97 -10.61 -8.85
N ALA A 147 -1.23 -10.67 -7.56
CA ALA A 147 -0.47 -9.94 -6.53
C ALA A 147 1.00 -10.38 -6.49
N GLN A 148 1.25 -11.69 -6.49
CA GLN A 148 2.62 -12.25 -6.53
C GLN A 148 3.36 -11.90 -7.82
N LEU A 149 2.65 -11.85 -8.95
CA LEU A 149 3.19 -11.37 -10.21
C LEU A 149 3.59 -9.90 -10.10
N GLY A 150 2.69 -9.03 -9.62
CA GLY A 150 2.95 -7.60 -9.42
C GLY A 150 4.17 -7.37 -8.51
N GLN A 151 4.20 -8.02 -7.33
CA GLN A 151 5.35 -7.94 -6.42
C GLN A 151 6.67 -8.33 -7.09
N ARG A 152 6.67 -9.41 -7.87
CA ARG A 152 7.86 -9.82 -8.63
C ARG A 152 8.27 -8.76 -9.64
N VAL A 153 7.33 -8.16 -10.34
CA VAL A 153 7.58 -7.08 -11.30
C VAL A 153 8.15 -5.85 -10.59
N GLU A 154 7.56 -5.43 -9.47
CA GLU A 154 8.06 -4.28 -8.70
C GLU A 154 9.49 -4.53 -8.19
N ASN A 155 9.77 -5.72 -7.66
CA ASN A 155 11.09 -6.06 -7.13
C ASN A 155 12.17 -6.22 -8.20
N VAL A 156 11.85 -6.79 -9.36
CA VAL A 156 12.84 -7.21 -10.36
C VAL A 156 12.95 -6.24 -11.53
N TYR A 157 11.83 -5.71 -12.01
CA TYR A 157 11.79 -4.83 -13.20
C TYR A 157 11.74 -3.35 -12.81
N PHE A 158 10.97 -3.00 -11.78
CA PHE A 158 10.90 -1.62 -11.29
C PHE A 158 12.04 -1.26 -10.34
N GLY A 159 12.72 -2.28 -9.77
CA GLY A 159 13.89 -2.11 -8.92
C GLY A 159 13.60 -1.65 -7.49
N LYS A 160 12.35 -1.77 -7.03
CA LYS A 160 11.92 -1.36 -5.69
C LYS A 160 11.45 -2.55 -4.86
N PRO A 161 12.20 -2.97 -3.83
CA PRO A 161 11.75 -4.03 -2.90
C PRO A 161 10.46 -3.63 -2.19
N CYS A 162 9.45 -4.49 -2.24
CA CYS A 162 8.16 -4.29 -1.58
C CYS A 162 7.63 -5.57 -0.92
N GLY A 163 6.70 -5.40 0.04
CA GLY A 163 5.86 -6.47 0.57
C GLY A 163 4.80 -6.91 -0.45
N LEU A 164 3.89 -7.80 -0.03
CA LEU A 164 2.83 -8.33 -0.90
C LEU A 164 1.45 -7.72 -0.59
N MET A 165 1.33 -6.96 0.50
CA MET A 165 0.06 -6.41 0.98
C MET A 165 -0.65 -5.55 -0.07
N ASP A 166 0.10 -4.66 -0.71
CA ASP A 166 -0.43 -3.66 -1.63
C ASP A 166 -1.13 -4.30 -2.82
N GLN A 167 -0.44 -5.23 -3.46
CA GLN A 167 -0.96 -5.95 -4.62
C GLN A 167 -2.14 -6.86 -4.24
N MET A 168 -2.07 -7.53 -3.07
CA MET A 168 -3.18 -8.35 -2.56
C MET A 168 -4.44 -7.53 -2.37
N ALA A 169 -4.32 -6.35 -1.76
CA ALA A 169 -5.46 -5.48 -1.50
C ALA A 169 -6.03 -4.83 -2.77
N CYS A 170 -5.17 -4.40 -3.73
CA CYS A 170 -5.63 -3.90 -5.04
C CYS A 170 -6.32 -4.98 -5.89
N ALA A 171 -5.98 -6.25 -5.69
CA ALA A 171 -6.60 -7.38 -6.39
C ALA A 171 -7.90 -7.87 -5.75
N ALA A 172 -8.21 -7.44 -4.53
CA ALA A 172 -9.37 -7.88 -3.74
C ALA A 172 -10.66 -7.14 -4.09
N ASP A 173 -11.78 -7.74 -3.67
CA ASP A 173 -13.12 -7.15 -3.82
C ASP A 173 -13.65 -6.54 -2.50
N GLY A 174 -12.98 -6.80 -1.35
CA GLY A 174 -13.37 -6.33 -0.02
C GLY A 174 -12.20 -6.28 0.97
N ILE A 175 -12.51 -5.98 2.22
CA ILE A 175 -11.50 -5.91 3.30
C ILE A 175 -10.88 -7.29 3.49
N LEU A 176 -9.55 -7.37 3.50
CA LEU A 176 -8.81 -8.61 3.75
C LEU A 176 -8.01 -8.54 5.05
N ALA A 177 -8.15 -9.56 5.89
CA ALA A 177 -7.16 -9.89 6.91
C ALA A 177 -6.19 -10.93 6.33
N ILE A 178 -4.90 -10.60 6.27
CA ILE A 178 -3.90 -11.42 5.59
C ILE A 178 -2.82 -11.83 6.58
N ASP A 179 -2.46 -13.11 6.61
CA ASP A 179 -1.31 -13.65 7.36
C ASP A 179 -0.23 -14.10 6.37
N PHE A 180 0.92 -13.44 6.39
CA PHE A 180 2.08 -13.71 5.56
C PHE A 180 3.08 -14.69 6.19
N ALA A 181 2.65 -15.56 7.12
CA ALA A 181 3.54 -16.57 7.71
C ALA A 181 4.26 -17.40 6.64
N ASP A 182 3.61 -17.69 5.53
CA ASP A 182 4.19 -18.20 4.29
C ASP A 182 3.83 -17.25 3.14
N PRO A 183 4.75 -16.38 2.68
CA PRO A 183 4.47 -15.44 1.60
C PRO A 183 4.22 -16.10 0.24
N ALA A 184 4.65 -17.35 0.05
CA ALA A 184 4.33 -18.11 -1.15
C ALA A 184 2.87 -18.58 -1.16
N HIS A 185 2.28 -18.78 0.03
CA HIS A 185 0.89 -19.18 0.22
C HIS A 185 0.25 -18.33 1.32
N PRO A 186 0.03 -17.02 1.10
CA PRO A 186 -0.55 -16.13 2.09
C PRO A 186 -1.97 -16.57 2.41
N LYS A 187 -2.33 -16.54 3.70
CA LYS A 187 -3.69 -16.83 4.14
C LYS A 187 -4.48 -15.54 4.20
N ALA A 188 -5.42 -15.36 3.30
CA ALA A 188 -6.30 -14.19 3.25
C ALA A 188 -7.72 -14.60 3.65
N ARG A 189 -8.36 -13.77 4.47
CA ARG A 189 -9.75 -13.90 4.91
C ARG A 189 -10.46 -12.58 4.64
N GLU A 190 -11.56 -12.62 3.91
CA GLU A 190 -12.42 -11.46 3.68
C GLU A 190 -13.21 -11.13 4.95
N LEU A 191 -13.22 -9.85 5.33
CA LEU A 191 -14.00 -9.31 6.43
C LEU A 191 -15.19 -8.53 5.86
N LYS A 192 -16.41 -8.95 6.22
CA LYS A 192 -17.64 -8.26 5.80
C LYS A 192 -17.92 -7.12 6.79
N PHE A 193 -17.50 -5.92 6.43
CA PHE A 193 -17.66 -4.74 7.26
C PHE A 193 -17.81 -3.49 6.40
N SER A 194 -18.55 -2.51 6.87
CA SER A 194 -18.72 -1.20 6.26
C SER A 194 -18.64 -0.11 7.32
N PHE A 195 -17.65 0.78 7.23
CA PHE A 195 -17.48 1.88 8.17
C PHE A 195 -18.66 2.86 8.15
N PRO A 196 -19.23 3.23 6.97
CA PRO A 196 -20.42 4.10 6.92
C PRO A 196 -21.63 3.51 7.65
N GLU A 197 -21.87 2.20 7.57
CA GLU A 197 -22.98 1.54 8.28
C GLU A 197 -22.83 1.60 9.80
N HIS A 198 -21.59 1.77 10.31
CA HIS A 198 -21.28 1.95 11.72
C HIS A 198 -21.11 3.42 12.13
N GLY A 199 -21.47 4.36 11.25
CA GLY A 199 -21.45 5.81 11.51
C GLY A 199 -20.08 6.46 11.46
N TYR A 200 -19.13 5.87 10.72
CA TYR A 200 -17.78 6.41 10.52
C TYR A 200 -17.41 6.55 9.06
N HIS A 201 -16.62 7.56 8.75
CA HIS A 201 -15.98 7.74 7.45
C HIS A 201 -14.47 7.61 7.60
N LEU A 202 -13.84 6.98 6.64
CA LEU A 202 -12.39 6.91 6.57
C LEU A 202 -11.88 8.09 5.75
N CYS A 203 -10.98 8.88 6.32
CA CYS A 203 -10.37 10.02 5.67
C CYS A 203 -8.86 9.91 5.70
N LEU A 204 -8.20 9.98 4.55
CA LEU A 204 -6.76 10.21 4.47
C LEU A 204 -6.49 11.71 4.46
N VAL A 205 -5.53 12.14 5.26
CA VAL A 205 -5.12 13.55 5.30
C VAL A 205 -3.67 13.65 4.83
N LYS A 206 -3.43 14.41 3.75
CA LYS A 206 -2.09 14.71 3.24
C LYS A 206 -1.38 15.63 4.22
N CYS A 207 -0.17 15.25 4.63
CA CYS A 207 0.60 16.01 5.64
C CYS A 207 1.45 17.15 5.04
N GLY A 208 1.56 17.24 3.71
CA GLY A 208 2.24 18.32 3.01
C GLY A 208 3.70 18.08 2.62
N ALA A 209 4.43 17.17 3.25
CA ALA A 209 5.79 16.83 2.83
C ALA A 209 5.80 15.71 1.77
N GLY A 210 6.65 15.88 0.74
CA GLY A 210 6.93 14.83 -0.26
C GLY A 210 7.82 13.71 0.32
N HIS A 211 7.88 12.58 -0.37
CA HIS A 211 8.69 11.40 0.03
C HIS A 211 10.16 11.47 -0.43
N GLU A 212 10.59 12.56 -1.06
CA GLU A 212 11.80 12.62 -1.88
C GLU A 212 13.11 12.29 -1.14
N ASP A 213 13.17 12.47 0.20
CA ASP A 213 14.39 12.24 1.00
C ASP A 213 14.24 11.15 2.10
N MET A 214 13.21 10.29 2.04
CA MET A 214 12.90 9.35 3.12
C MET A 214 13.42 7.92 2.90
N THR A 215 14.15 7.68 1.80
CA THR A 215 14.62 6.33 1.42
C THR A 215 15.46 5.68 2.52
N GLU A 216 16.35 6.45 3.16
CA GLU A 216 17.22 5.93 4.22
C GLU A 216 16.42 5.62 5.50
N ASP A 217 15.41 6.41 5.86
CA ASP A 217 14.56 6.17 7.02
C ASP A 217 13.74 4.89 6.86
N TYR A 218 13.19 4.64 5.66
CA TYR A 218 12.51 3.38 5.32
C TYR A 218 13.46 2.19 5.35
N ALA A 219 14.64 2.32 4.71
CA ALA A 219 15.66 1.28 4.69
C ALA A 219 16.18 0.95 6.10
N ALA A 220 16.24 1.94 6.99
CA ALA A 220 16.65 1.74 8.37
C ALA A 220 15.69 0.84 9.15
N ILE A 221 14.38 0.89 8.89
CA ILE A 221 13.42 -0.03 9.56
C ILE A 221 13.75 -1.47 9.22
N THR A 222 13.85 -1.78 7.92
CA THR A 222 14.12 -3.15 7.45
C THR A 222 15.50 -3.64 7.89
N ARG A 223 16.53 -2.80 7.80
CA ARG A 223 17.90 -3.12 8.22
C ARG A 223 18.01 -3.42 9.72
N GLU A 224 17.36 -2.62 10.56
CA GLU A 224 17.39 -2.80 12.01
C GLU A 224 16.63 -4.05 12.45
N LEU A 225 15.48 -4.33 11.85
CA LEU A 225 14.74 -5.56 12.10
C LEU A 225 15.54 -6.80 11.65
N ALA A 226 16.23 -6.73 10.51
CA ALA A 226 17.11 -7.80 10.06
C ALA A 226 18.28 -8.05 11.04
N ALA A 227 18.87 -6.98 11.62
CA ALA A 227 19.91 -7.10 12.63
C ALA A 227 19.41 -7.85 13.90
N VAL A 228 18.17 -7.54 14.34
CA VAL A 228 17.54 -8.28 15.46
C VAL A 228 17.35 -9.75 15.09
N CYS A 229 16.81 -10.05 13.92
CA CYS A 229 16.60 -11.43 13.45
C CYS A 229 17.92 -12.21 13.38
N ALA A 230 19.01 -11.58 12.93
CA ALA A 230 20.34 -12.19 12.84
C ALA A 230 20.88 -12.64 14.22
N CYS A 231 20.48 -11.99 15.32
CA CYS A 231 20.83 -12.43 16.68
C CYS A 231 20.30 -13.84 16.99
N PHE A 232 19.28 -14.28 16.28
CA PHE A 232 18.63 -15.59 16.44
C PHE A 232 18.88 -16.54 15.25
N GLY A 233 19.73 -16.15 14.29
CA GLY A 233 19.98 -16.91 13.06
C GLY A 233 18.74 -17.01 12.15
N LYS A 234 17.87 -15.98 12.19
CA LYS A 234 16.63 -15.90 11.43
C LYS A 234 16.67 -14.74 10.43
N LYS A 235 15.75 -14.76 9.46
CA LYS A 235 15.64 -13.72 8.42
C LYS A 235 14.54 -12.70 8.72
N VAL A 236 13.45 -13.12 9.34
CA VAL A 236 12.28 -12.29 9.67
C VAL A 236 11.81 -12.54 11.10
N LEU A 237 11.16 -11.54 11.72
CA LEU A 237 10.69 -11.65 13.11
C LEU A 237 9.63 -12.74 13.31
N ARG A 238 8.86 -13.09 12.28
CA ARG A 238 7.89 -14.19 12.36
C ARG A 238 8.53 -15.52 12.75
N GLU A 239 9.79 -15.74 12.41
CA GLU A 239 10.56 -16.96 12.74
C GLU A 239 11.22 -16.89 14.12
N VAL A 240 11.23 -15.75 14.78
CA VAL A 240 11.78 -15.56 16.12
C VAL A 240 10.64 -15.61 17.14
N PRO A 241 10.61 -16.63 18.04
CA PRO A 241 9.61 -16.66 19.11
C PRO A 241 9.70 -15.42 20.01
N GLU A 242 8.58 -14.75 20.26
CA GLU A 242 8.53 -13.53 21.07
C GLU A 242 9.14 -13.73 22.46
N GLU A 243 8.87 -14.89 23.10
CA GLU A 243 9.46 -15.22 24.40
C GLU A 243 10.99 -15.31 24.35
N ALA A 244 11.55 -15.87 23.25
CA ALA A 244 13.00 -15.96 23.08
C ALA A 244 13.60 -14.55 22.90
N PHE A 245 12.93 -13.67 22.14
CA PHE A 245 13.35 -12.28 22.01
C PHE A 245 13.41 -11.58 23.37
N PHE A 246 12.31 -11.60 24.14
CA PHE A 246 12.27 -10.91 25.43
C PHE A 246 13.23 -11.52 26.47
N ARG A 247 13.47 -12.82 26.44
CA ARG A 247 14.46 -13.48 27.33
C ARG A 247 15.89 -13.00 27.06
N ASN A 248 16.19 -12.66 25.80
CA ASN A 248 17.53 -12.24 25.38
C ASN A 248 17.61 -10.72 25.12
N ILE A 249 16.62 -9.94 25.53
CA ILE A 249 16.48 -8.52 25.14
C ILE A 249 17.70 -7.66 25.50
N ALA A 250 18.39 -7.94 26.61
CA ALA A 250 19.57 -7.19 27.02
C ALA A 250 20.74 -7.39 26.04
N ASP A 251 20.98 -8.63 25.59
CA ASP A 251 22.02 -8.94 24.59
C ASP A 251 21.66 -8.35 23.21
N VAL A 252 20.40 -8.52 22.78
CA VAL A 252 19.91 -7.94 21.52
C VAL A 252 20.07 -6.43 21.54
N ARG A 253 19.70 -5.76 22.64
CA ARG A 253 19.87 -4.30 22.82
C ARG A 253 21.34 -3.87 22.72
N GLN A 254 22.25 -4.61 23.35
CA GLN A 254 23.66 -4.32 23.29
C GLN A 254 24.23 -4.42 21.87
N ARG A 255 23.74 -5.39 21.08
CA ARG A 255 24.22 -5.67 19.72
C ARG A 255 23.57 -4.79 18.65
N CYS A 256 22.27 -4.51 18.78
CA CYS A 256 21.48 -3.86 17.74
C CYS A 256 21.07 -2.42 18.07
N GLY A 257 21.18 -2.00 19.35
CA GLY A 257 20.75 -0.69 19.84
C GLY A 257 19.26 -0.63 20.20
N ASP A 258 18.88 0.45 20.88
CA ASP A 258 17.55 0.64 21.46
C ASP A 258 16.47 0.69 20.38
N ARG A 259 16.70 1.43 19.28
CA ARG A 259 15.69 1.63 18.24
C ARG A 259 15.34 0.33 17.52
N ALA A 260 16.30 -0.53 17.24
CA ALA A 260 16.06 -1.83 16.64
C ALA A 260 15.19 -2.74 17.54
N VAL A 261 15.45 -2.72 18.85
CA VAL A 261 14.65 -3.45 19.85
C VAL A 261 13.22 -2.90 19.90
N LEU A 262 13.04 -1.58 19.96
CA LEU A 262 11.73 -0.95 19.99
C LEU A 262 10.93 -1.28 18.71
N ARG A 263 11.56 -1.25 17.55
CA ARG A 263 10.95 -1.65 16.27
C ARG A 263 10.50 -3.11 16.26
N ALA A 264 11.31 -4.02 16.81
CA ALA A 264 10.92 -5.42 16.98
C ALA A 264 9.71 -5.58 17.93
N MET A 265 9.71 -4.86 19.05
CA MET A 265 8.57 -4.84 19.99
C MET A 265 7.28 -4.35 19.30
N HIS A 266 7.40 -3.31 18.44
CA HIS A 266 6.27 -2.85 17.64
C HIS A 266 5.71 -3.99 16.78
N VAL A 267 6.55 -4.69 16.02
CA VAL A 267 6.11 -5.76 15.09
C VAL A 267 5.39 -6.88 15.84
N TYR A 268 5.92 -7.33 16.98
CA TYR A 268 5.23 -8.35 17.80
C TYR A 268 3.85 -7.86 18.28
N ALA A 269 3.80 -6.65 18.83
CA ALA A 269 2.56 -6.08 19.34
C ALA A 269 1.54 -5.83 18.21
N GLU A 270 2.01 -5.36 17.04
CA GLU A 270 1.15 -5.08 15.90
C GLU A 270 0.57 -6.36 15.30
N ASN A 271 1.33 -7.45 15.22
CA ASN A 271 0.82 -8.75 14.77
C ASN A 271 -0.34 -9.29 15.65
N ARG A 272 -0.27 -9.10 16.97
CA ARG A 272 -1.40 -9.44 17.86
C ARG A 272 -2.57 -8.50 17.64
N ARG A 273 -2.29 -7.21 17.55
CA ARG A 273 -3.31 -6.15 17.36
C ARG A 273 -4.10 -6.35 16.09
N VAL A 274 -3.47 -6.75 14.98
CA VAL A 274 -4.16 -7.06 13.72
C VAL A 274 -5.18 -8.18 13.90
N THR A 275 -4.86 -9.23 14.66
CA THR A 275 -5.83 -10.29 14.96
C THR A 275 -7.03 -9.75 15.72
N GLU A 276 -6.80 -8.97 16.78
CA GLU A 276 -7.86 -8.35 17.56
C GLU A 276 -8.68 -7.33 16.77
N MET A 277 -8.03 -6.59 15.85
CA MET A 277 -8.72 -5.68 14.93
C MET A 277 -9.66 -6.43 13.97
N ALA A 278 -9.19 -7.55 13.40
CA ALA A 278 -10.00 -8.36 12.52
C ALA A 278 -11.23 -8.96 13.26
N ASP A 279 -11.03 -9.45 14.48
CA ASP A 279 -12.10 -9.98 15.31
C ASP A 279 -13.12 -8.87 15.71
N ALA A 280 -12.64 -7.65 15.99
CA ALA A 280 -13.49 -6.50 16.28
C ALA A 280 -14.34 -6.10 15.07
N LEU A 281 -13.77 -6.08 13.86
CA LEU A 281 -14.52 -5.81 12.63
C LEU A 281 -15.57 -6.90 12.36
N GLU A 282 -15.23 -8.18 12.51
CA GLU A 282 -16.17 -9.28 12.32
C GLU A 282 -17.34 -9.26 13.30
N SER A 283 -17.08 -8.84 14.54
CA SER A 283 -18.14 -8.72 15.56
C SER A 283 -18.91 -7.40 15.49
N GLY A 284 -18.50 -6.45 14.65
CA GLY A 284 -19.08 -5.11 14.60
C GLY A 284 -18.73 -4.24 15.81
N ASP A 285 -17.71 -4.61 16.62
CA ASP A 285 -17.27 -3.85 17.80
C ASP A 285 -16.37 -2.68 17.37
N MET A 286 -17.03 -1.61 16.91
CA MET A 286 -16.35 -0.41 16.43
C MET A 286 -15.57 0.31 17.55
N ASP A 287 -16.04 0.30 18.77
CA ASP A 287 -15.34 0.91 19.91
C ASP A 287 -14.01 0.20 20.19
N ARG A 288 -14.02 -1.13 20.17
CA ARG A 288 -12.79 -1.94 20.31
C ARG A 288 -11.85 -1.69 19.15
N TYR A 289 -12.36 -1.69 17.91
CA TYR A 289 -11.54 -1.42 16.72
C TYR A 289 -10.84 -0.06 16.81
N LEU A 290 -11.56 1.03 17.17
CA LEU A 290 -10.98 2.37 17.30
C LEU A 290 -9.93 2.46 18.43
N GLN A 291 -10.14 1.74 19.55
CA GLN A 291 -9.12 1.63 20.60
C GLN A 291 -7.84 0.98 20.08
N LEU A 292 -7.95 -0.07 19.25
CA LEU A 292 -6.82 -0.76 18.62
C LEU A 292 -6.13 0.12 17.58
N VAL A 293 -6.87 0.90 16.79
CA VAL A 293 -6.30 1.91 15.87
C VAL A 293 -5.46 2.94 16.62
N LYS A 294 -6.00 3.49 17.71
CA LYS A 294 -5.25 4.43 18.59
C LYS A 294 -3.99 3.77 19.17
N ALA A 295 -4.09 2.51 19.59
CA ALA A 295 -2.95 1.76 20.10
C ALA A 295 -1.89 1.50 19.03
N SER A 296 -2.29 1.19 17.78
CA SER A 296 -1.42 1.09 16.62
C SER A 296 -0.69 2.41 16.34
N GLY A 297 -1.42 3.53 16.31
CA GLY A 297 -0.84 4.86 16.11
C GLY A 297 0.20 5.21 17.17
N ARG A 298 -0.09 4.95 18.47
CA ARG A 298 0.89 5.13 19.54
C ARG A 298 2.11 4.24 19.37
N SER A 299 1.92 2.97 19.02
CA SER A 299 3.01 2.00 18.80
C SER A 299 3.89 2.43 17.62
N SER A 300 3.31 2.96 16.55
CA SER A 300 4.05 3.53 15.41
C SER A 300 4.90 4.74 15.85
N ARG A 301 4.34 5.63 16.67
CA ARG A 301 5.06 6.81 17.17
C ARG A 301 6.17 6.45 18.15
N ASP A 302 5.87 5.62 19.15
CA ASP A 302 6.74 5.42 20.33
C ASP A 302 7.75 4.28 20.11
N LEU A 303 7.40 3.23 19.36
CA LEU A 303 8.21 2.04 19.17
C LEU A 303 8.80 1.94 17.76
N LEU A 304 7.98 2.00 16.71
CA LEU A 304 8.45 1.95 15.32
C LEU A 304 9.23 3.22 14.95
N GLN A 305 8.80 4.36 15.46
CA GLN A 305 9.39 5.68 15.25
C GLN A 305 9.40 6.08 13.77
N ASN A 306 8.25 5.94 13.10
CA ASN A 306 8.08 6.29 11.70
C ASN A 306 7.19 7.53 11.49
N ILE A 307 7.11 8.43 12.48
CA ILE A 307 6.31 9.66 12.39
C ILE A 307 7.18 10.86 12.01
N VAL A 308 8.40 10.92 12.53
CA VAL A 308 9.34 12.04 12.30
C VAL A 308 10.59 11.50 11.63
N PRO A 309 11.00 12.07 10.48
CA PRO A 309 12.26 11.70 9.82
C PRO A 309 13.47 11.95 10.72
N GLY A 310 14.48 11.09 10.64
CA GLY A 310 15.67 11.16 11.48
C GLY A 310 16.52 12.43 11.30
N ASN A 311 16.42 13.08 10.14
CA ASN A 311 17.10 14.33 9.81
C ASN A 311 16.24 15.60 10.01
N SER A 312 15.01 15.46 10.52
CA SER A 312 14.08 16.58 10.70
C SER A 312 14.44 17.40 11.93
N SER A 313 14.68 18.70 11.76
CA SER A 313 15.05 19.61 12.84
C SER A 313 13.92 20.56 13.27
N GLY A 314 13.06 20.99 12.39
CA GLY A 314 12.04 22.00 12.72
C GLY A 314 10.68 21.75 12.09
N ARG A 315 10.63 21.04 10.97
CA ARG A 315 9.39 20.72 10.27
C ARG A 315 9.02 19.26 10.50
N GLN A 316 7.88 19.01 11.11
CA GLN A 316 7.39 17.68 11.50
C GLN A 316 5.94 17.53 11.03
N ASP A 317 5.73 17.53 9.71
CA ASP A 317 4.41 17.65 9.09
C ASP A 317 3.44 16.55 9.54
N MET A 318 3.88 15.28 9.59
CA MET A 318 3.05 14.16 10.01
C MET A 318 2.68 14.23 11.49
N ALA A 319 3.64 14.55 12.38
CA ALA A 319 3.37 14.70 13.79
C ALA A 319 2.39 15.86 14.06
N PHE A 320 2.54 16.96 13.32
CA PHE A 320 1.61 18.10 13.38
C PHE A 320 0.21 17.71 12.89
N ALA A 321 0.12 17.03 11.74
CA ALA A 321 -1.16 16.56 11.18
C ALA A 321 -1.89 15.62 12.15
N LEU A 322 -1.18 14.65 12.76
CA LEU A 322 -1.74 13.75 13.78
C LEU A 322 -2.29 14.52 14.98
N ALA A 323 -1.53 15.46 15.52
CA ALA A 323 -1.96 16.27 16.67
C ALA A 323 -3.20 17.12 16.35
N MET A 324 -3.26 17.72 15.16
CA MET A 324 -4.42 18.50 14.73
C MET A 324 -5.64 17.62 14.47
N ALA A 325 -5.47 16.43 13.88
CA ALA A 325 -6.55 15.48 13.67
C ALA A 325 -7.11 14.94 14.99
N GLU A 326 -6.25 14.59 15.97
CA GLU A 326 -6.67 14.19 17.31
C GLU A 326 -7.49 15.30 18.00
N LYS A 327 -7.03 16.56 17.87
CA LYS A 327 -7.75 17.73 18.41
C LYS A 327 -9.10 17.93 17.72
N ALA A 328 -9.16 17.83 16.39
CA ALA A 328 -10.40 18.00 15.62
C ALA A 328 -11.43 16.92 15.92
N LEU A 329 -10.99 15.68 16.20
CA LEU A 329 -11.85 14.57 16.60
C LEU A 329 -12.40 14.72 18.05
N GLY A 330 -11.79 15.53 18.90
CA GLY A 330 -12.26 15.77 20.27
C GLY A 330 -12.39 14.51 21.14
N GLY A 331 -11.52 13.51 20.91
CA GLY A 331 -11.55 12.21 21.60
C GLY A 331 -12.46 11.17 20.96
N ARG A 332 -13.33 11.55 20.02
CA ARG A 332 -14.18 10.65 19.21
C ARG A 332 -13.40 10.14 17.99
N GLY A 333 -13.75 8.98 17.47
CA GLY A 333 -12.99 8.40 16.35
C GLY A 333 -11.56 7.99 16.71
N ALA A 334 -10.69 7.84 15.69
CA ALA A 334 -9.29 7.50 15.86
C ALA A 334 -8.44 8.04 14.70
N VAL A 335 -7.13 8.19 14.94
CA VAL A 335 -6.17 8.59 13.90
C VAL A 335 -4.87 7.81 14.07
N ARG A 336 -4.20 7.53 12.97
CA ARG A 336 -2.88 6.87 12.93
C ARG A 336 -2.09 7.30 11.70
N VAL A 337 -0.81 6.97 11.69
CA VAL A 337 -0.01 7.01 10.46
C VAL A 337 -0.60 6.06 9.42
N HIS A 338 -0.52 6.42 8.15
CA HIS A 338 -0.93 5.60 7.01
C HIS A 338 0.27 5.24 6.15
N GLY A 339 0.42 3.94 5.82
CA GLY A 339 1.53 3.43 5.02
C GLY A 339 2.88 3.50 5.76
N GLY A 340 3.95 3.78 5.01
CA GLY A 340 5.33 3.73 5.54
C GLY A 340 5.67 4.75 6.62
N GLY A 341 4.95 5.85 6.71
CA GLY A 341 5.23 6.92 7.66
C GLY A 341 6.27 7.93 7.17
N PHE A 342 6.90 8.65 8.08
CA PHE A 342 7.85 9.75 7.90
C PHE A 342 7.32 10.94 7.11
N ALA A 343 6.55 10.71 6.06
CA ALA A 343 5.87 11.68 5.21
C ALA A 343 4.57 11.10 4.65
N GLY A 344 3.89 11.83 3.77
CA GLY A 344 2.71 11.37 3.06
C GLY A 344 1.41 11.63 3.79
N THR A 345 0.73 10.60 4.28
CA THR A 345 -0.64 10.70 4.79
C THR A 345 -0.80 10.11 6.19
N ILE A 346 -1.78 10.64 6.91
CA ILE A 346 -2.37 10.02 8.09
C ILE A 346 -3.77 9.49 7.75
N GLN A 347 -4.26 8.53 8.51
CA GLN A 347 -5.57 7.93 8.36
C GLN A 347 -6.43 8.27 9.56
N ALA A 348 -7.62 8.84 9.32
CA ALA A 348 -8.57 9.22 10.35
C ALA A 348 -9.90 8.47 10.17
N TYR A 349 -10.42 7.93 11.27
CA TYR A 349 -11.76 7.34 11.38
C TYR A 349 -12.65 8.41 12.00
N VAL A 350 -13.41 9.11 11.17
CA VAL A 350 -14.15 10.30 11.52
C VAL A 350 -15.62 9.95 11.74
N PRO A 351 -16.23 10.24 12.91
CA PRO A 351 -17.67 10.11 13.09
C PRO A 351 -18.44 10.90 12.03
N ALA A 352 -19.54 10.34 11.51
CA ALA A 352 -20.30 10.93 10.41
C ALA A 352 -20.77 12.37 10.70
N ASP A 353 -21.16 12.66 11.94
CA ASP A 353 -21.57 14.01 12.38
C ASP A 353 -20.41 15.01 12.50
N LEU A 354 -19.16 14.56 12.49
CA LEU A 354 -17.97 15.41 12.53
C LEU A 354 -17.30 15.59 11.16
N GLN A 355 -17.71 14.90 10.12
CA GLN A 355 -16.99 14.84 8.84
C GLN A 355 -16.72 16.25 8.26
N GLU A 356 -17.74 17.10 8.19
CA GLU A 356 -17.57 18.45 7.62
C GLU A 356 -16.68 19.35 8.49
N SER A 357 -16.87 19.32 9.81
CA SER A 357 -16.07 20.13 10.76
C SER A 357 -14.61 19.67 10.81
N PHE A 358 -14.37 18.35 10.76
CA PHE A 358 -13.04 17.76 10.68
C PHE A 358 -12.33 18.21 9.40
N ARG A 359 -12.97 18.08 8.22
CA ARG A 359 -12.42 18.51 6.94
C ARG A 359 -12.06 20.01 6.97
N LYS A 360 -12.98 20.88 7.41
CA LYS A 360 -12.72 22.33 7.51
C LYS A 360 -11.52 22.64 8.41
N GLU A 361 -11.40 21.98 9.55
CA GLU A 361 -10.28 22.22 10.45
C GLU A 361 -8.95 21.72 9.88
N MET A 362 -8.93 20.55 9.22
CA MET A 362 -7.71 20.04 8.58
C MET A 362 -7.30 20.92 7.39
N GLU A 363 -8.22 21.31 6.53
CA GLU A 363 -7.94 22.17 5.38
C GLU A 363 -7.51 23.59 5.80
N ARG A 364 -8.03 24.10 6.90
CA ARG A 364 -7.58 25.39 7.47
C ARG A 364 -6.09 25.39 7.84
N VAL A 365 -5.55 24.25 8.30
CA VAL A 365 -4.17 24.16 8.82
C VAL A 365 -3.19 23.51 7.86
N LEU A 366 -3.65 22.64 6.95
CA LEU A 366 -2.81 21.90 6.01
C LEU A 366 -3.03 22.32 4.54
N GLY A 367 -4.05 23.10 4.27
CA GLY A 367 -4.40 23.57 2.93
C GLY A 367 -5.58 22.83 2.32
N GLU A 368 -6.26 23.50 1.40
CA GLU A 368 -7.43 22.99 0.68
C GLU A 368 -7.11 21.69 -0.07
N GLY A 369 -8.02 20.72 -0.05
CA GLY A 369 -7.87 19.42 -0.70
C GLY A 369 -6.87 18.46 -0.02
N CYS A 370 -6.46 18.74 1.23
CA CYS A 370 -5.64 17.79 1.98
C CYS A 370 -6.41 16.52 2.41
N CYS A 371 -7.74 16.59 2.51
CA CYS A 371 -8.60 15.46 2.91
C CYS A 371 -9.08 14.66 1.70
N ILE A 372 -8.87 13.34 1.74
CA ILE A 372 -9.36 12.36 0.76
C ILE A 372 -10.30 11.41 1.51
N ASP A 373 -11.59 11.49 1.26
CA ASP A 373 -12.55 10.55 1.82
C ASP A 373 -12.51 9.23 1.05
N LEU A 374 -12.60 8.12 1.78
CA LEU A 374 -12.61 6.78 1.23
C LEU A 374 -13.89 6.07 1.67
N ASN A 375 -14.60 5.45 0.72
CA ASN A 375 -15.72 4.57 0.97
C ASN A 375 -15.23 3.12 1.02
N ILE A 376 -15.39 2.48 2.17
CA ILE A 376 -14.97 1.10 2.44
C ILE A 376 -16.10 0.37 3.20
#